data_9d6334d11ae897c3fdc125c69957dcea
#
_entry.id   9d6334d11ae897c3fdc125c69957dcea
#
_cell.length_a   1.000
_cell.length_b   1.000
_cell.length_c   1.000
_cell.angle_alpha   90.00
_cell.angle_beta   90.00
_cell.angle_gamma   90.00
#
_symmetry.space_group_name_H-M   'P 1'
#
loop_
_entity.id
_entity.type
_entity.pdbx_description
1 polymer ?
#
loop_
_entity_poly.entity_id
_entity_poly.type
_entity_poly.pdbx_seq_one_letter_code
_entity_poly.pdbx_strand_id
1 'polypeptide(L)'
;MDLSSYSLYPHQVAGIEFLARRGRAILGDDMGLGKTLQALAHLLLEKQSGRLNAPALAVMPTSLIPNWLDEAQRFAPGLRVLALHGPGRSKHFSKLHEYDLVLTTYALIPRDLEQLRPQAWHMLILDEAQNIKSSSSKAALAVCELQASQRLCLTGTPMENNLGELWSIFHFLMPGWLGDLK
;
A
#
# COMPACT_ATOMS: atom_id res chain seq x y z
N MET A 1 -18.68 8.34 -10.69
CA MET A 1 -18.69 7.02 -10.06
C MET A 1 -19.81 7.01 -9.04
N ASP A 2 -20.69 6.09 -9.18
CA ASP A 2 -21.75 5.89 -8.20
C ASP A 2 -21.21 4.94 -7.11
N LEU A 3 -20.69 5.49 -6.03
CA LEU A 3 -20.36 4.74 -4.82
C LEU A 3 -21.63 4.29 -4.07
N SER A 4 -22.81 4.66 -4.57
CA SER A 4 -24.10 4.31 -3.97
C SER A 4 -24.43 2.82 -4.02
N SER A 5 -23.76 2.05 -4.89
CA SER A 5 -23.86 0.58 -4.91
C SER A 5 -23.13 -0.09 -3.74
N TYR A 6 -22.23 0.63 -3.08
CA TYR A 6 -21.53 0.16 -1.87
C TYR A 6 -22.00 0.99 -0.69
N SER A 7 -22.59 0.34 0.30
CA SER A 7 -22.97 0.99 1.57
C SER A 7 -21.72 1.33 2.36
N LEU A 8 -21.00 2.39 1.94
CA LEU A 8 -19.83 2.89 2.65
C LEU A 8 -20.26 3.70 3.86
N TYR A 9 -19.57 3.49 4.97
CA TYR A 9 -19.76 4.33 6.15
C TYR A 9 -19.18 5.73 5.93
N PRO A 10 -19.71 6.78 6.60
CA PRO A 10 -19.24 8.16 6.43
C PRO A 10 -17.71 8.34 6.62
N HIS A 11 -17.12 7.64 7.59
CA HIS A 11 -15.67 7.69 7.81
C HIS A 11 -14.87 7.08 6.66
N GLN A 12 -15.40 6.03 5.99
CA GLN A 12 -14.75 5.43 4.81
C GLN A 12 -14.79 6.39 3.62
N VAL A 13 -15.91 7.07 3.40
CA VAL A 13 -16.01 8.11 2.36
C VAL A 13 -15.02 9.23 2.62
N ALA A 14 -14.95 9.72 3.86
CA ALA A 14 -14.01 10.76 4.25
C ALA A 14 -12.53 10.32 4.03
N GLY A 15 -12.19 9.07 4.36
CA GLY A 15 -10.88 8.50 4.11
C GLY A 15 -10.52 8.44 2.62
N ILE A 16 -11.44 8.00 1.77
CA ILE A 16 -11.25 7.95 0.32
C ILE A 16 -11.05 9.35 -0.26
N GLU A 17 -11.87 10.32 0.15
CA GLU A 17 -11.72 11.71 -0.26
C GLU A 17 -10.40 12.32 0.19
N PHE A 18 -9.96 12.01 1.40
CA PHE A 18 -8.66 12.44 1.93
C PHE A 18 -7.52 11.87 1.08
N LEU A 19 -7.54 10.58 0.76
CA LEU A 19 -6.54 9.94 -0.12
C LEU A 19 -6.51 10.57 -1.50
N ALA A 20 -7.67 10.86 -2.08
CA ALA A 20 -7.77 11.48 -3.40
C ALA A 20 -7.13 12.89 -3.47
N ARG A 21 -7.04 13.59 -2.34
CA ARG A 21 -6.46 14.94 -2.24
C ARG A 21 -4.99 14.95 -1.85
N ARG A 22 -4.46 13.86 -1.31
CA ARG A 22 -3.12 13.78 -0.71
C ARG A 22 -2.32 12.67 -1.38
N GLY A 23 -1.15 13.00 -1.89
CA GLY A 23 -0.24 12.00 -2.44
C GLY A 23 0.46 11.13 -1.37
N ARG A 24 0.32 11.50 -0.09
CA ARG A 24 0.97 10.83 1.05
C ARG A 24 0.06 10.91 2.25
N ALA A 25 -0.27 9.75 2.83
CA ALA A 25 -1.25 9.67 3.91
C ALA A 25 -1.01 8.50 4.86
N ILE A 26 -1.51 8.65 6.06
CA ILE A 26 -1.66 7.58 7.04
C ILE A 26 -3.16 7.42 7.31
N LEU A 27 -3.67 6.20 7.18
CA LEU A 27 -4.98 5.81 7.67
C LEU A 27 -4.79 5.05 8.98
N GLY A 28 -5.08 5.71 10.08
CA GLY A 28 -4.89 5.22 11.44
C GLY A 28 -6.19 4.79 12.11
N ASP A 29 -7.14 4.27 11.37
CA ASP A 29 -8.41 3.79 11.90
C ASP A 29 -8.24 2.51 12.71
N ASP A 30 -9.14 2.28 13.67
CA ASP A 30 -9.19 1.04 14.44
C ASP A 30 -9.29 -0.20 13.55
N MET A 31 -8.88 -1.35 14.07
CA MET A 31 -8.97 -2.63 13.37
C MET A 31 -10.43 -2.90 12.97
N GLY A 32 -10.64 -3.35 11.72
CA GLY A 32 -11.98 -3.70 11.22
C GLY A 32 -12.79 -2.54 10.62
N LEU A 33 -12.27 -1.31 10.60
CA LEU A 33 -13.00 -0.16 9.99
C LEU A 33 -12.82 -0.05 8.45
N GLY A 34 -12.31 -1.09 7.81
CA GLY A 34 -12.28 -1.16 6.36
C GLY A 34 -11.17 -0.33 5.70
N LYS A 35 -9.97 -0.27 6.29
CA LYS A 35 -8.80 0.40 5.69
C LYS A 35 -8.44 -0.18 4.31
N THR A 36 -8.46 -1.50 4.18
CA THR A 36 -8.26 -2.19 2.90
C THR A 36 -9.28 -1.73 1.87
N LEU A 37 -10.56 -1.69 2.26
CA LEU A 37 -11.64 -1.23 1.40
C LEU A 37 -11.43 0.22 0.94
N GLN A 38 -11.00 1.12 1.82
CA GLN A 38 -10.71 2.51 1.48
C GLN A 38 -9.57 2.62 0.46
N ALA A 39 -8.50 1.85 0.63
CA ALA A 39 -7.38 1.80 -0.31
C ALA A 39 -7.81 1.25 -1.69
N LEU A 40 -8.58 0.15 -1.71
CA LEU A 40 -9.11 -0.45 -2.93
C LEU A 40 -10.08 0.49 -3.67
N ALA A 41 -10.98 1.15 -2.95
CA ALA A 41 -11.91 2.12 -3.52
C ALA A 41 -11.16 3.33 -4.11
N HIS A 42 -10.12 3.83 -3.43
CA HIS A 42 -9.28 4.90 -3.96
C HIS A 42 -8.59 4.48 -5.27
N LEU A 43 -7.97 3.28 -5.32
CA LEU A 43 -7.33 2.78 -6.54
C LEU A 43 -8.33 2.58 -7.68
N LEU A 44 -9.54 2.12 -7.39
CA LEU A 44 -10.59 1.97 -8.39
C LEU A 44 -11.03 3.33 -8.95
N LEU A 45 -11.13 4.36 -8.10
CA LEU A 45 -11.39 5.74 -8.52
C LEU A 45 -10.27 6.29 -9.40
N GLU A 46 -9.01 6.07 -9.02
CA GLU A 46 -7.85 6.46 -9.85
C GLU A 46 -7.90 5.82 -11.23
N LYS A 47 -8.23 4.52 -11.28
CA LYS A 47 -8.37 3.80 -12.55
C LYS A 47 -9.52 4.36 -13.40
N GLN A 48 -10.70 4.53 -12.83
CA GLN A 48 -11.88 5.01 -13.57
C GLN A 48 -11.73 6.44 -14.07
N SER A 49 -10.97 7.26 -13.35
CA SER A 49 -10.65 8.64 -13.77
C SER A 49 -9.46 8.74 -14.72
N GLY A 50 -8.86 7.62 -15.12
CA GLY A 50 -7.72 7.57 -16.03
C GLY A 50 -6.40 8.03 -15.41
N ARG A 51 -6.32 8.16 -14.08
CA ARG A 51 -5.10 8.58 -13.38
C ARG A 51 -4.18 7.42 -12.98
N LEU A 52 -4.66 6.19 -12.98
CA LEU A 52 -3.86 5.00 -12.66
C LEU A 52 -3.00 4.61 -13.86
N ASN A 53 -1.85 5.25 -14.04
CA ASN A 53 -0.95 5.06 -15.18
C ASN A 53 0.14 4.01 -14.95
N ALA A 54 0.26 3.50 -13.75
CA ALA A 54 1.20 2.46 -13.32
C ALA A 54 0.55 1.63 -12.20
N PRO A 55 1.03 0.41 -11.93
CA PRO A 55 0.47 -0.40 -10.86
C PRO A 55 0.71 0.21 -9.48
N ALA A 56 -0.17 -0.11 -8.53
CA ALA A 56 0.09 0.07 -7.10
C ALA A 56 0.78 -1.17 -6.53
N LEU A 57 1.64 -0.99 -5.54
CA LEU A 57 2.26 -2.08 -4.78
C LEU A 57 1.81 -2.00 -3.32
N ALA A 58 1.15 -3.05 -2.85
CA ALA A 58 0.78 -3.19 -1.44
C ALA A 58 1.67 -4.22 -0.75
N VAL A 59 2.28 -3.81 0.35
CA VAL A 59 3.18 -4.63 1.17
C VAL A 59 2.50 -4.91 2.50
N MET A 60 2.44 -6.17 2.88
CA MET A 60 1.67 -6.61 4.04
C MET A 60 2.27 -7.87 4.69
N PRO A 61 1.86 -8.22 5.93
CA PRO A 61 2.09 -9.56 6.46
C PRO A 61 1.47 -10.62 5.55
N THR A 62 2.11 -11.77 5.42
CA THR A 62 1.66 -12.88 4.54
C THR A 62 0.21 -13.29 4.81
N SER A 63 -0.20 -13.26 6.07
CA SER A 63 -1.56 -13.64 6.50
C SER A 63 -2.66 -12.74 5.94
N LEU A 64 -2.33 -11.54 5.48
CA LEU A 64 -3.31 -10.59 4.94
C LEU A 64 -3.52 -10.70 3.43
N ILE A 65 -2.66 -11.40 2.70
CA ILE A 65 -2.81 -11.57 1.23
C ILE A 65 -4.18 -12.13 0.86
N PRO A 66 -4.68 -13.22 1.48
CA PRO A 66 -6.00 -13.75 1.16
C PRO A 66 -7.11 -12.72 1.37
N ASN A 67 -7.07 -11.97 2.48
CA ASN A 67 -8.06 -10.94 2.76
C ASN A 67 -8.07 -9.83 1.70
N TRP A 68 -6.90 -9.37 1.27
CA TRP A 68 -6.79 -8.38 0.20
C TRP A 68 -7.36 -8.88 -1.13
N LEU A 69 -7.12 -10.15 -1.48
CA LEU A 69 -7.66 -10.76 -2.70
C LEU A 69 -9.19 -10.86 -2.62
N ASP A 70 -9.73 -11.32 -1.49
CA ASP A 70 -11.18 -11.44 -1.30
C ASP A 70 -11.88 -10.08 -1.34
N GLU A 71 -11.34 -9.09 -0.65
CA GLU A 71 -11.89 -7.74 -0.67
C GLU A 71 -11.78 -7.09 -2.05
N ALA A 72 -10.67 -7.27 -2.77
CA ALA A 72 -10.51 -6.76 -4.12
C ALA A 72 -11.52 -7.38 -5.08
N GLN A 73 -11.73 -8.69 -5.01
CA GLN A 73 -12.72 -9.39 -5.83
C GLN A 73 -14.15 -8.91 -5.53
N ARG A 74 -14.45 -8.68 -4.25
CA ARG A 74 -15.78 -8.30 -3.79
C ARG A 74 -16.10 -6.82 -4.08
N PHE A 75 -15.18 -5.93 -3.80
CA PHE A 75 -15.44 -4.48 -3.79
C PHE A 75 -14.79 -3.72 -4.95
N ALA A 76 -13.79 -4.29 -5.59
CA ALA A 76 -13.07 -3.65 -6.71
C ALA A 76 -12.79 -4.65 -7.84
N PRO A 77 -13.81 -5.38 -8.37
CA PRO A 77 -13.60 -6.41 -9.40
C PRO A 77 -13.05 -5.85 -10.71
N GLY A 78 -13.09 -4.53 -10.89
CA GLY A 78 -12.47 -3.85 -12.03
C GLY A 78 -10.96 -3.69 -11.94
N LEU A 79 -10.32 -4.02 -10.81
CA LEU A 79 -8.87 -4.00 -10.66
C LEU A 79 -8.27 -5.36 -11.04
N ARG A 80 -7.20 -5.33 -11.84
CA ARG A 80 -6.37 -6.52 -12.12
C ARG A 80 -5.35 -6.67 -10.99
N VAL A 81 -5.52 -7.69 -10.15
CA VAL A 81 -4.73 -7.90 -8.95
C VAL A 81 -3.79 -9.09 -9.11
N LEU A 82 -2.54 -8.94 -8.76
CA LEU A 82 -1.52 -9.98 -8.72
C LEU A 82 -1.05 -10.21 -7.30
N ALA A 83 -1.13 -11.44 -6.80
CA ALA A 83 -0.40 -11.85 -5.60
C ALA A 83 1.02 -12.28 -5.99
N LEU A 84 2.00 -11.39 -5.79
CA LEU A 84 3.41 -11.64 -6.03
C LEU A 84 4.01 -12.38 -4.82
N HIS A 85 3.62 -13.64 -4.67
CA HIS A 85 3.92 -14.49 -3.53
C HIS A 85 4.17 -15.92 -3.96
N GLY A 86 4.93 -16.67 -3.13
CA GLY A 86 5.25 -18.07 -3.39
C GLY A 86 6.41 -18.29 -4.38
N PRO A 87 6.77 -19.57 -4.64
CA PRO A 87 7.96 -19.93 -5.42
C PRO A 87 7.87 -19.57 -6.91
N GLY A 88 6.64 -19.50 -7.45
CA GLY A 88 6.40 -19.19 -8.86
C GLY A 88 6.34 -17.70 -9.20
N ARG A 89 6.57 -16.80 -8.22
CA ARG A 89 6.40 -15.35 -8.42
C ARG A 89 7.36 -14.73 -9.44
N SER A 90 8.54 -15.32 -9.60
CA SER A 90 9.59 -14.79 -10.50
C SER A 90 9.14 -14.64 -11.96
N LYS A 91 8.23 -15.49 -12.43
CA LYS A 91 7.68 -15.42 -13.79
C LYS A 91 6.79 -14.20 -14.05
N HIS A 92 6.40 -13.47 -13.01
CA HIS A 92 5.54 -12.29 -13.13
C HIS A 92 6.29 -10.96 -13.18
N PHE A 93 7.59 -10.92 -12.86
CA PHE A 93 8.33 -9.66 -12.79
C PHE A 93 8.35 -8.88 -14.11
N SER A 94 8.42 -9.56 -15.25
CA SER A 94 8.36 -8.91 -16.57
C SER A 94 6.99 -8.35 -16.95
N LYS A 95 5.93 -8.71 -16.20
CA LYS A 95 4.52 -8.40 -16.50
C LYS A 95 3.84 -7.56 -15.43
N LEU A 96 4.59 -6.97 -14.50
CA LEU A 96 4.02 -6.17 -13.41
C LEU A 96 3.15 -5.03 -13.94
N HIS A 97 3.55 -4.41 -15.04
CA HIS A 97 2.83 -3.31 -15.69
C HIS A 97 1.45 -3.70 -16.26
N GLU A 98 1.16 -5.00 -16.40
CA GLU A 98 -0.16 -5.48 -16.85
C GLU A 98 -1.22 -5.46 -15.75
N TYR A 99 -0.81 -5.24 -14.50
CA TYR A 99 -1.69 -5.24 -13.33
C TYR A 99 -1.97 -3.83 -12.80
N ASP A 100 -3.06 -3.69 -12.07
CA ASP A 100 -3.43 -2.44 -11.42
C ASP A 100 -2.95 -2.42 -9.96
N LEU A 101 -2.90 -3.60 -9.32
CA LEU A 101 -2.47 -3.78 -7.94
C LEU A 101 -1.62 -5.04 -7.81
N VAL A 102 -0.45 -4.91 -7.23
CA VAL A 102 0.46 -6.01 -6.91
C VAL A 102 0.56 -6.14 -5.39
N LEU A 103 0.32 -7.34 -4.86
CA LEU A 103 0.41 -7.65 -3.44
C LEU A 103 1.70 -8.41 -3.16
N THR A 104 2.45 -7.99 -2.17
CA THR A 104 3.65 -8.69 -1.70
C THR A 104 3.79 -8.61 -0.20
N THR A 105 4.85 -9.20 0.36
CA THR A 105 5.05 -9.24 1.81
C THR A 105 6.32 -8.52 2.23
N TYR A 106 6.38 -8.09 3.50
CA TYR A 106 7.57 -7.48 4.09
C TYR A 106 8.82 -8.37 3.98
N ALA A 107 8.65 -9.69 4.05
CA ALA A 107 9.76 -10.64 3.94
C ALA A 107 10.31 -10.77 2.50
N LEU A 108 9.48 -10.52 1.49
CA LEU A 108 9.84 -10.64 0.08
C LEU A 108 10.41 -9.35 -0.51
N ILE A 109 10.00 -8.18 -0.01
CA ILE A 109 10.43 -6.88 -0.54
C ILE A 109 11.96 -6.77 -0.67
N PRO A 110 12.78 -7.10 0.35
CA PRO A 110 14.23 -7.01 0.21
C PRO A 110 14.82 -8.01 -0.80
N ARG A 111 14.16 -9.16 -0.95
CA ARG A 111 14.61 -10.23 -1.87
C ARG A 111 14.33 -9.91 -3.33
N ASP A 112 13.21 -9.22 -3.56
CA ASP A 112 12.70 -8.93 -4.90
C ASP A 112 13.01 -7.48 -5.33
N LEU A 113 13.76 -6.72 -4.53
CA LEU A 113 14.00 -5.29 -4.72
C LEU A 113 14.56 -4.96 -6.11
N GLU A 114 15.54 -5.74 -6.58
CA GLU A 114 16.16 -5.52 -7.89
C GLU A 114 15.19 -5.64 -9.06
N GLN A 115 14.15 -6.48 -8.91
CA GLN A 115 13.10 -6.66 -9.90
C GLN A 115 11.98 -5.62 -9.77
N LEU A 116 11.76 -5.10 -8.57
CA LEU A 116 10.71 -4.12 -8.28
C LEU A 116 11.17 -2.67 -8.52
N ARG A 117 12.48 -2.39 -8.37
CA ARG A 117 13.08 -1.05 -8.51
C ARG A 117 12.89 -0.43 -9.90
N PRO A 118 13.02 -1.16 -11.02
CA PRO A 118 12.82 -0.60 -12.36
C PRO A 118 11.36 -0.21 -12.66
N GLN A 119 10.40 -0.78 -11.91
CA GLN A 119 8.98 -0.49 -12.10
C GLN A 119 8.63 0.86 -11.47
N ALA A 120 8.04 1.76 -12.26
CA ALA A 120 7.40 2.95 -11.71
C ALA A 120 6.07 2.55 -11.06
N TRP A 121 5.87 2.96 -9.82
CA TRP A 121 4.66 2.65 -9.05
C TRP A 121 3.75 3.88 -8.96
N HIS A 122 2.45 3.67 -9.17
CA HIS A 122 1.47 4.73 -8.94
C HIS A 122 1.35 5.03 -7.45
N MET A 123 1.26 3.98 -6.64
CA MET A 123 1.13 4.09 -5.19
C MET A 123 1.89 2.94 -4.51
N LEU A 124 2.57 3.23 -3.41
CA LEU A 124 3.06 2.25 -2.45
C LEU A 124 2.14 2.26 -1.23
N ILE A 125 1.63 1.09 -0.86
CA ILE A 125 0.77 0.90 0.31
C ILE A 125 1.49 -0.02 1.29
N LEU A 126 1.62 0.39 2.54
CA LEU A 126 2.09 -0.45 3.63
C LEU A 126 0.91 -0.77 4.53
N ASP A 127 0.49 -2.03 4.57
CA ASP A 127 -0.54 -2.49 5.50
C ASP A 127 0.11 -3.07 6.76
N GLU A 128 -0.53 -2.83 7.91
CA GLU A 128 0.06 -3.09 9.22
C GLU A 128 1.45 -2.44 9.31
N ALA A 129 1.50 -1.13 9.02
CA ALA A 129 2.76 -0.38 8.82
C ALA A 129 3.68 -0.41 10.06
N GLN A 130 3.15 -0.72 11.25
CA GLN A 130 3.94 -0.97 12.45
C GLN A 130 4.91 -2.17 12.31
N ASN A 131 4.76 -3.01 11.29
CA ASN A 131 5.73 -4.07 10.99
C ASN A 131 7.09 -3.51 10.54
N ILE A 132 7.15 -2.25 10.11
CA ILE A 132 8.40 -1.51 9.92
C ILE A 132 8.86 -0.96 11.27
N LYS A 133 9.29 -1.85 12.16
CA LYS A 133 9.66 -1.50 13.54
C LYS A 133 10.93 -0.64 13.67
N SER A 134 11.75 -0.62 12.64
CA SER A 134 12.98 0.14 12.59
C SER A 134 13.23 0.64 11.18
N SER A 135 13.58 1.90 11.06
CA SER A 135 14.00 2.51 9.79
C SER A 135 15.22 1.81 9.16
N SER A 136 16.03 1.14 9.97
CA SER A 136 17.20 0.36 9.54
C SER A 136 16.85 -1.08 9.16
N SER A 137 15.59 -1.52 9.28
CA SER A 137 15.20 -2.86 8.85
C SER A 137 15.34 -2.99 7.33
N LYS A 138 15.73 -4.18 6.85
CA LYS A 138 15.89 -4.45 5.41
C LYS A 138 14.61 -4.13 4.62
N ALA A 139 13.45 -4.40 5.21
CA ALA A 139 12.17 -4.10 4.58
C ALA A 139 11.90 -2.60 4.49
N ALA A 140 12.19 -1.84 5.57
CA ALA A 140 12.03 -0.38 5.58
C ALA A 140 12.93 0.28 4.54
N LEU A 141 14.20 -0.09 4.51
CA LEU A 141 15.15 0.43 3.52
C LEU A 141 14.69 0.11 2.09
N ALA A 142 14.29 -1.13 1.84
CA ALA A 142 13.86 -1.56 0.51
C ALA A 142 12.62 -0.80 0.02
N VAL A 143 11.59 -0.59 0.85
CA VAL A 143 10.40 0.17 0.44
C VAL A 143 10.70 1.65 0.19
N CYS A 144 11.68 2.23 0.90
CA CYS A 144 12.11 3.60 0.67
C CYS A 144 12.84 3.79 -0.67
N GLU A 145 13.51 2.75 -1.18
CA GLU A 145 14.20 2.79 -2.48
C GLU A 145 13.24 2.74 -3.68
N LEU A 146 12.02 2.26 -3.49
CA LEU A 146 11.04 2.18 -4.57
C LEU A 146 10.45 3.58 -4.85
N GLN A 147 10.30 3.89 -6.14
CA GLN A 147 9.73 5.15 -6.57
C GLN A 147 8.23 5.04 -6.82
N ALA A 148 7.46 5.94 -6.22
CA ALA A 148 6.02 6.01 -6.39
C ALA A 148 5.52 7.46 -6.34
N SER A 149 4.43 7.71 -7.07
CA SER A 149 3.76 9.00 -7.06
C SER A 149 3.04 9.27 -5.74
N GLN A 150 2.49 8.22 -5.13
CA GLN A 150 1.73 8.29 -3.88
C GLN A 150 2.24 7.26 -2.89
N ARG A 151 2.13 7.56 -1.59
CA ARG A 151 2.50 6.66 -0.49
C ARG A 151 1.44 6.64 0.58
N LEU A 152 1.03 5.46 1.01
CA LEU A 152 -0.04 5.23 1.97
C LEU A 152 0.39 4.23 3.03
N CYS A 153 0.22 4.59 4.29
CA CYS A 153 0.36 3.67 5.42
C CYS A 153 -1.01 3.38 6.01
N LEU A 154 -1.29 2.09 6.20
CA LEU A 154 -2.45 1.60 6.92
C LEU A 154 -1.96 1.03 8.25
N THR A 155 -2.52 1.48 9.36
CA THR A 155 -2.17 0.97 10.69
C THR A 155 -3.41 0.95 11.58
N GLY A 156 -3.58 -0.13 12.33
CA GLY A 156 -4.66 -0.29 13.32
C GLY A 156 -4.18 -0.10 14.76
N THR A 157 -2.89 0.15 14.96
CA THR A 157 -2.33 0.33 16.29
C THR A 157 -2.12 1.82 16.54
N PRO A 158 -2.64 2.40 17.65
CA PRO A 158 -2.32 3.75 18.03
C PRO A 158 -0.80 3.90 18.18
N MET A 159 -0.23 4.93 17.56
CA MET A 159 1.21 5.23 17.63
C MET A 159 1.60 5.84 18.98
N GLU A 160 1.00 5.36 20.07
CA GLU A 160 1.06 6.04 21.36
C GLU A 160 2.38 5.92 22.08
N ASN A 161 3.25 4.95 21.74
CA ASN A 161 4.39 4.64 22.60
C ASN A 161 5.73 4.37 21.91
N ASN A 162 5.86 4.59 20.60
CA ASN A 162 7.12 4.28 19.92
C ASN A 162 7.50 5.31 18.86
N LEU A 163 8.33 6.28 19.27
CA LEU A 163 8.88 7.32 18.39
C LEU A 163 9.67 6.73 17.20
N GLY A 164 10.27 5.56 17.36
CA GLY A 164 11.00 4.86 16.29
C GLY A 164 10.08 4.35 15.20
N GLU A 165 8.91 3.82 15.55
CA GLU A 165 7.90 3.39 14.57
C GLU A 165 7.34 4.59 13.81
N LEU A 166 6.98 5.65 14.52
CA LEU A 166 6.50 6.90 13.92
C LEU A 166 7.53 7.46 12.95
N TRP A 167 8.80 7.49 13.34
CA TRP A 167 9.90 7.96 12.48
C TRP A 167 10.03 7.10 11.22
N SER A 168 9.93 5.76 11.35
CA SER A 168 10.00 4.84 10.21
C SER A 168 8.87 5.06 9.22
N ILE A 169 7.66 5.30 9.71
CA ILE A 169 6.49 5.62 8.88
C ILE A 169 6.68 6.96 8.17
N PHE A 170 7.13 7.99 8.88
CA PHE A 170 7.42 9.30 8.27
C PHE A 170 8.56 9.23 7.24
N HIS A 171 9.60 8.46 7.52
CA HIS A 171 10.71 8.25 6.59
C HIS A 171 10.23 7.57 5.29
N PHE A 172 9.32 6.60 5.39
CA PHE A 172 8.68 5.98 4.24
C PHE A 172 7.82 6.98 3.45
N LEU A 173 6.98 7.77 4.14
CA LEU A 173 6.07 8.70 3.48
C LEU A 173 6.82 9.85 2.81
N MET A 174 7.90 10.32 3.41
CA MET A 174 8.68 11.46 2.97
C MET A 174 10.19 11.14 2.99
N PRO A 175 10.68 10.29 2.07
CA PRO A 175 12.08 9.91 2.03
C PRO A 175 13.00 11.12 1.95
N GLY A 176 14.02 11.19 2.83
CA GLY A 176 15.00 12.27 2.87
C GLY A 176 14.58 13.53 3.61
N TRP A 177 13.33 13.65 4.07
CA TRP A 177 12.85 14.89 4.72
C TRP A 177 13.32 15.02 6.18
N LEU A 178 13.44 13.90 6.90
CA LEU A 178 13.84 13.91 8.31
C LEU A 178 15.36 13.80 8.53
N GLY A 179 16.16 13.67 7.47
CA GLY A 179 17.59 13.39 7.58
C GLY A 179 17.89 12.01 8.18
N ASP A 180 19.17 11.75 8.44
CA ASP A 180 19.56 10.51 9.13
C ASP A 180 19.39 10.69 10.64
N LEU A 181 18.78 9.70 11.29
CA LEU A 181 18.83 9.57 12.74
C LEU A 181 20.29 9.36 13.17
N LYS A 182 20.92 10.38 13.72
CA LYS A 182 22.22 10.26 14.41
C LYS A 182 22.00 9.77 15.83
#